data_cde1a52934d1fd63dde4cade4e707405
#
_entry.id   cde1a52934d1fd63dde4cade4e707405
#
_cell.length_a   1.000
_cell.length_b   1.000
_cell.length_c   1.000
_cell.angle_alpha   90.00
_cell.angle_beta   90.00
_cell.angle_gamma   90.00
#
_symmetry.space_group_name_H-M   'P 1'
#
loop_
_entity.id
_entity.type
_entity.pdbx_description
1 polymer ?
#
loop_
_entity_poly.entity_id
_entity_poly.type
_entity_poly.pdbx_seq_one_letter_code
_entity_poly.pdbx_strand_id
1 'polypeptide(L)'
;MCFLALSLLVSGCALASLQASKKETLNAELATISNFNTISEMTQIAFEWERSEDSKVAGYNLYRAKDGGELQKIATINDRFSTHYVDTGLEPSTSYQYAMSTYDKDGAHSQMGSIYTIQTLSSFPAVEFTQVITNLPLRAKIIWSPHEDLRVSSYVIERSKAGTNNWSKIAEVKGRLSAEYIDSGLKPEESFDYRVRAKSSDGVLGEPSGAQNSTTKALPLPVTNLSASLDQPKKITLSWQAPAQDDIDHYVIYSSRSKFLPVTKLGTTKETSYDDYISANGSSRFYKVTAVDTSGLEGQKPNSSVEGTTLSAPEQPYIIMSSYTNGGIDIAWNPVPRAQKYIIYKSSNLGNEAIEVNDTRYFDSNVQSSQKYEYEVSAIDEYGLESDKSKAAKVELQ
;
A
#
# COMPACT_ATOMS: atom_id res chain seq x y z
N MET A 1 0.33 -48.94 -16.77
CA MET A 1 0.71 -48.69 -18.18
C MET A 1 1.70 -47.56 -18.18
N CYS A 2 2.97 -47.96 -18.31
CA CYS A 2 4.15 -47.06 -18.48
C CYS A 2 4.21 -46.58 -19.92
N PHE A 3 4.34 -45.26 -20.11
CA PHE A 3 4.87 -44.71 -21.35
C PHE A 3 6.19 -44.00 -21.07
N LEU A 4 7.28 -44.63 -21.45
CA LEU A 4 8.59 -44.04 -21.59
C LEU A 4 8.58 -43.15 -22.82
N ALA A 5 8.89 -41.85 -22.67
CA ALA A 5 9.25 -40.95 -23.76
C ALA A 5 10.77 -40.89 -23.86
N LEU A 6 11.28 -41.44 -24.95
CA LEU A 6 12.68 -41.48 -25.35
C LEU A 6 13.05 -40.13 -25.98
N SER A 7 13.85 -39.30 -25.28
CA SER A 7 14.40 -38.05 -25.84
C SER A 7 15.68 -38.35 -26.62
N LEU A 8 15.62 -38.18 -27.94
CA LEU A 8 16.78 -38.18 -28.81
C LEU A 8 17.64 -36.95 -28.55
N LEU A 9 18.83 -37.17 -28.02
CA LEU A 9 19.93 -36.20 -27.99
C LEU A 9 20.52 -36.12 -29.39
N VAL A 10 20.21 -35.04 -30.12
CA VAL A 10 20.95 -34.68 -31.34
C VAL A 10 22.23 -33.95 -30.91
N SER A 11 23.35 -34.63 -30.92
CA SER A 11 24.68 -34.04 -30.80
C SER A 11 25.00 -33.25 -32.07
N GLY A 12 24.68 -31.93 -32.03
CA GLY A 12 25.21 -31.00 -33.03
C GLY A 12 26.68 -30.77 -32.78
N CYS A 13 27.54 -31.40 -33.55
CA CYS A 13 28.95 -31.00 -33.70
C CYS A 13 28.96 -29.57 -34.25
N ALA A 14 29.12 -28.55 -33.38
CA ALA A 14 29.58 -27.25 -33.83
C ALA A 14 31.02 -27.41 -34.34
N LEU A 15 31.18 -27.41 -35.63
CA LEU A 15 32.50 -27.15 -36.25
C LEU A 15 32.86 -25.71 -35.85
N ALA A 16 33.61 -25.57 -34.75
CA ALA A 16 34.38 -24.36 -34.51
C ALA A 16 35.37 -24.26 -35.69
N SER A 17 35.08 -23.36 -36.62
CA SER A 17 36.05 -22.92 -37.60
C SER A 17 37.21 -22.32 -36.83
N LEU A 18 38.29 -23.08 -36.71
CA LEU A 18 39.61 -22.58 -36.38
C LEU A 18 39.96 -21.58 -37.49
N GLN A 19 39.53 -20.31 -37.35
CA GLN A 19 40.19 -19.22 -38.03
C GLN A 19 41.62 -19.20 -37.44
N ALA A 20 42.56 -19.80 -38.17
CA ALA A 20 43.96 -19.60 -37.90
C ALA A 20 44.18 -18.09 -37.79
N SER A 21 44.55 -17.57 -36.63
CA SER A 21 44.96 -16.20 -36.46
C SER A 21 46.04 -15.93 -37.47
N LYS A 22 45.72 -15.15 -38.50
CA LYS A 22 46.70 -14.73 -39.50
C LYS A 22 47.79 -14.01 -38.69
N LYS A 23 48.97 -14.60 -38.62
CA LYS A 23 50.10 -14.05 -37.88
C LYS A 23 50.29 -12.64 -38.39
N GLU A 24 50.05 -11.65 -37.55
CA GLU A 24 50.17 -10.24 -37.91
C GLU A 24 51.62 -10.03 -38.40
N THR A 25 51.78 -9.66 -39.66
CA THR A 25 53.09 -9.47 -40.27
C THR A 25 53.52 -8.05 -40.08
N LEU A 26 54.71 -7.83 -39.50
CA LEU A 26 55.29 -6.49 -39.32
C LEU A 26 55.86 -6.02 -40.66
N ASN A 27 55.47 -4.80 -41.08
CA ASN A 27 56.06 -4.07 -42.19
C ASN A 27 56.69 -2.76 -41.66
N ALA A 28 58.01 -2.80 -41.41
CA ALA A 28 58.73 -1.67 -40.80
C ALA A 28 58.86 -0.42 -41.73
N GLU A 29 58.48 -0.58 -43.02
CA GLU A 29 58.48 0.54 -43.96
C GLU A 29 57.22 1.40 -43.93
N LEU A 30 56.15 0.91 -43.30
CA LEU A 30 54.92 1.64 -43.17
C LEU A 30 55.09 2.84 -42.17
N ALA A 31 54.52 3.96 -42.52
CA ALA A 31 54.52 5.14 -41.66
C ALA A 31 53.79 4.82 -40.36
N THR A 32 54.34 5.20 -39.20
CA THR A 32 53.75 5.07 -37.88
C THR A 32 52.94 6.32 -37.50
N ILE A 33 51.93 6.17 -36.69
CA ILE A 33 51.25 7.30 -36.03
C ILE A 33 51.80 7.41 -34.60
N SER A 34 52.63 8.44 -34.42
CA SER A 34 53.31 8.68 -33.13
C SER A 34 52.62 9.72 -32.24
N ASN A 35 51.74 10.56 -32.82
CA ASN A 35 51.08 11.64 -32.10
C ASN A 35 49.60 11.61 -32.36
N PHE A 36 48.82 11.76 -31.29
CA PHE A 36 47.38 12.00 -31.35
C PHE A 36 46.92 12.89 -30.14
N ASN A 37 45.91 13.66 -30.38
CA ASN A 37 45.21 14.43 -29.33
C ASN A 37 44.11 13.57 -28.72
N THR A 38 43.76 13.85 -27.46
CA THR A 38 42.70 13.14 -26.78
C THR A 38 41.81 14.09 -25.95
N ILE A 39 40.54 13.74 -25.86
CA ILE A 39 39.60 14.33 -24.92
C ILE A 39 39.04 13.19 -24.08
N SER A 40 39.20 13.28 -22.75
CA SER A 40 38.71 12.28 -21.82
C SER A 40 37.37 12.71 -21.24
N GLU A 41 36.44 11.75 -21.16
CA GLU A 41 35.22 11.78 -20.38
C GLU A 41 35.23 10.66 -19.31
N MET A 42 34.16 10.46 -18.58
CA MET A 42 34.12 9.45 -17.52
C MET A 42 34.19 8.00 -18.04
N THR A 43 33.58 7.75 -19.19
CA THR A 43 33.43 6.40 -19.74
C THR A 43 33.88 6.28 -21.18
N GLN A 44 34.51 7.32 -21.72
CA GLN A 44 34.97 7.34 -23.09
C GLN A 44 36.15 8.29 -23.24
N ILE A 45 36.98 7.99 -24.27
CA ILE A 45 38.12 8.81 -24.69
C ILE A 45 38.04 9.00 -26.21
N ALA A 46 37.99 10.24 -26.66
CA ALA A 46 38.04 10.57 -28.05
C ALA A 46 39.51 10.80 -28.48
N PHE A 47 39.82 10.35 -29.66
CA PHE A 47 41.12 10.45 -30.30
C PHE A 47 41.04 11.26 -31.59
N GLU A 48 42.03 12.08 -31.85
CA GLU A 48 42.21 12.80 -33.09
C GLU A 48 43.67 12.71 -33.50
N TRP A 49 43.96 12.32 -34.76
CA TRP A 49 45.31 12.20 -35.31
C TRP A 49 45.38 12.80 -36.73
N GLU A 50 46.60 13.09 -37.17
CA GLU A 50 46.84 13.47 -38.56
C GLU A 50 46.85 12.18 -39.42
N ARG A 51 46.15 12.23 -40.55
CA ARG A 51 46.17 11.11 -41.50
C ARG A 51 47.59 10.83 -42.00
N SER A 52 47.92 9.61 -42.29
CA SER A 52 49.16 9.24 -42.93
C SER A 52 49.20 9.70 -44.42
N GLU A 53 50.26 10.35 -44.82
CA GLU A 53 50.49 10.70 -46.20
C GLU A 53 51.08 9.52 -47.01
N ASP A 54 51.50 8.43 -46.35
CA ASP A 54 51.99 7.22 -47.00
C ASP A 54 50.85 6.52 -47.76
N SER A 55 50.95 6.44 -49.08
CA SER A 55 49.95 5.84 -49.97
C SER A 55 49.79 4.31 -49.78
N LYS A 56 50.75 3.64 -49.13
CA LYS A 56 50.67 2.21 -48.77
C LYS A 56 49.73 1.95 -47.61
N VAL A 57 49.42 2.96 -46.76
CA VAL A 57 48.54 2.84 -45.61
C VAL A 57 47.08 2.66 -46.05
N ALA A 58 46.44 1.57 -45.60
CA ALA A 58 45.04 1.29 -45.84
C ALA A 58 44.14 1.72 -44.68
N GLY A 59 44.68 1.79 -43.46
CA GLY A 59 43.96 2.21 -42.27
C GLY A 59 44.82 2.15 -41.01
N TYR A 60 44.14 2.14 -39.83
CA TYR A 60 44.80 2.25 -38.53
C TYR A 60 44.30 1.18 -37.58
N ASN A 61 45.18 0.70 -36.67
CA ASN A 61 44.85 -0.12 -35.54
C ASN A 61 45.05 0.70 -34.27
N LEU A 62 44.07 0.65 -33.35
CA LEU A 62 44.16 1.23 -32.02
C LEU A 62 44.32 0.13 -30.97
N TYR A 63 45.27 0.31 -30.07
CA TYR A 63 45.57 -0.63 -28.98
C TYR A 63 45.33 0.04 -27.65
N ARG A 64 44.85 -0.72 -26.66
CA ARG A 64 44.60 -0.28 -25.29
C ARG A 64 45.14 -1.29 -24.29
N ALA A 65 45.70 -0.79 -23.19
CA ALA A 65 45.93 -1.53 -21.96
C ALA A 65 45.26 -0.81 -20.78
N LYS A 66 44.77 -1.55 -19.82
CA LYS A 66 44.22 -0.99 -18.56
C LYS A 66 45.30 -1.13 -17.48
N ASP A 67 45.51 -0.08 -16.69
CA ASP A 67 46.38 -0.07 -15.50
C ASP A 67 47.78 -0.67 -15.68
N GLY A 68 48.40 -0.38 -16.85
CA GLY A 68 49.74 -0.87 -17.17
C GLY A 68 49.81 -2.33 -17.61
N GLY A 69 48.69 -2.94 -17.94
CA GLY A 69 48.64 -4.31 -18.51
C GLY A 69 49.21 -4.38 -19.93
N GLU A 70 48.98 -5.50 -20.62
CA GLU A 70 49.41 -5.72 -21.99
C GLU A 70 48.51 -5.01 -23.01
N LEU A 71 49.09 -4.35 -24.01
CA LEU A 71 48.35 -3.67 -25.08
C LEU A 71 47.60 -4.67 -25.94
N GLN A 72 46.29 -4.54 -25.99
CA GLN A 72 45.37 -5.33 -26.81
C GLN A 72 44.79 -4.47 -27.92
N LYS A 73 44.71 -5.00 -29.14
CA LYS A 73 44.03 -4.32 -30.23
C LYS A 73 42.53 -4.22 -29.95
N ILE A 74 42.02 -3.00 -29.87
CA ILE A 74 40.59 -2.72 -29.56
C ILE A 74 39.80 -2.31 -30.81
N ALA A 75 40.48 -1.76 -31.84
CA ALA A 75 39.81 -1.33 -33.07
C ALA A 75 40.73 -1.45 -34.28
N THR A 76 40.12 -1.73 -35.43
CA THR A 76 40.72 -1.58 -36.76
C THR A 76 39.84 -0.60 -37.54
N ILE A 77 40.44 0.51 -37.96
CA ILE A 77 39.77 1.62 -38.65
C ILE A 77 40.11 1.47 -40.14
N ASN A 78 39.14 0.98 -40.94
CA ASN A 78 39.29 0.56 -42.31
C ASN A 78 39.25 1.67 -43.36
N ASP A 79 39.65 2.88 -42.96
CA ASP A 79 39.71 4.06 -43.84
C ASP A 79 40.96 4.85 -43.55
N ARG A 80 41.85 4.95 -44.56
CA ARG A 80 43.09 5.74 -44.48
C ARG A 80 42.87 7.25 -44.28
N PHE A 81 41.64 7.74 -44.57
CA PHE A 81 41.26 9.14 -44.40
C PHE A 81 40.62 9.42 -43.04
N SER A 82 40.36 8.40 -42.25
CA SER A 82 39.89 8.57 -40.87
C SER A 82 40.95 9.26 -40.01
N THR A 83 40.53 10.22 -39.23
CA THR A 83 41.35 11.01 -38.29
C THR A 83 40.83 11.03 -36.88
N HIS A 84 39.70 10.36 -36.64
CA HIS A 84 39.03 10.34 -35.34
C HIS A 84 38.55 8.94 -34.96
N TYR A 85 38.55 8.67 -33.66
CA TYR A 85 37.96 7.49 -33.06
C TYR A 85 37.49 7.78 -31.62
N VAL A 86 36.44 7.12 -31.15
CA VAL A 86 35.98 7.21 -29.76
C VAL A 86 35.99 5.81 -29.16
N ASP A 87 36.81 5.61 -28.14
CA ASP A 87 36.81 4.41 -27.31
C ASP A 87 35.75 4.62 -26.16
N THR A 88 34.84 3.67 -26.04
CA THR A 88 33.68 3.75 -25.11
C THR A 88 33.66 2.54 -24.16
N GLY A 89 32.83 2.62 -23.11
CA GLY A 89 32.68 1.57 -22.10
C GLY A 89 33.87 1.50 -21.15
N LEU A 90 34.56 2.61 -20.95
CA LEU A 90 35.67 2.75 -20.00
C LEU A 90 35.14 2.93 -18.58
N GLU A 91 35.98 2.68 -17.59
CA GLU A 91 35.68 2.90 -16.19
C GLU A 91 36.13 4.31 -15.76
N PRO A 92 35.38 5.05 -14.93
CA PRO A 92 35.81 6.33 -14.40
C PRO A 92 37.09 6.23 -13.55
N SER A 93 37.83 7.32 -13.45
CA SER A 93 39.09 7.44 -12.67
C SER A 93 40.13 6.37 -12.98
N THR A 94 40.10 5.80 -14.19
CA THR A 94 40.92 4.66 -14.57
C THR A 94 42.00 5.09 -15.58
N SER A 95 43.21 4.63 -15.37
CA SER A 95 44.35 4.87 -16.27
C SER A 95 44.41 3.86 -17.38
N TYR A 96 44.45 4.34 -18.61
CA TYR A 96 44.57 3.52 -19.82
C TYR A 96 45.81 3.92 -20.61
N GLN A 97 46.51 2.95 -21.16
CA GLN A 97 47.58 3.15 -22.12
C GLN A 97 47.07 2.90 -23.53
N TYR A 98 47.42 3.78 -24.46
CA TYR A 98 47.05 3.69 -25.87
C TYR A 98 48.25 3.82 -26.79
N ALA A 99 48.22 3.07 -27.88
CA ALA A 99 49.14 3.17 -28.98
C ALA A 99 48.41 2.94 -30.30
N MET A 100 48.95 3.45 -31.38
CA MET A 100 48.43 3.25 -32.74
C MET A 100 49.49 2.63 -33.64
N SER A 101 49.02 1.82 -34.61
CA SER A 101 49.83 1.44 -35.80
C SER A 101 49.02 1.68 -37.07
N THR A 102 49.67 1.81 -38.20
CA THR A 102 49.03 1.76 -39.52
C THR A 102 49.02 0.31 -40.01
N TYR A 103 48.21 0.01 -41.03
CA TYR A 103 48.29 -1.27 -41.75
C TYR A 103 48.09 -1.02 -43.25
N ASP A 104 48.63 -1.97 -44.08
CA ASP A 104 48.51 -1.94 -45.54
C ASP A 104 47.35 -2.83 -46.03
N LYS A 105 47.11 -2.84 -47.36
CA LYS A 105 46.06 -3.62 -48.01
C LYS A 105 46.22 -5.17 -47.82
N ASP A 106 47.43 -5.64 -47.52
CA ASP A 106 47.73 -7.04 -47.30
C ASP A 106 47.57 -7.45 -45.83
N GLY A 107 47.30 -6.45 -44.93
CA GLY A 107 47.10 -6.58 -43.50
C GLY A 107 48.38 -6.62 -42.68
N ALA A 108 49.56 -6.30 -43.30
CA ALA A 108 50.77 -6.07 -42.54
C ALA A 108 50.73 -4.72 -41.84
N HIS A 109 51.25 -4.63 -40.62
CA HIS A 109 51.15 -3.41 -39.78
C HIS A 109 52.51 -2.76 -39.55
N SER A 110 52.52 -1.44 -39.33
CA SER A 110 53.73 -0.70 -38.93
C SER A 110 54.16 -1.09 -37.51
N GLN A 111 55.33 -0.62 -37.11
CA GLN A 111 55.66 -0.55 -35.69
C GLN A 111 54.60 0.30 -34.96
N MET A 112 54.38 0.00 -33.67
CA MET A 112 53.55 0.83 -32.83
C MET A 112 54.19 2.16 -32.63
N GLY A 113 53.39 3.23 -32.67
CA GLY A 113 53.81 4.55 -32.29
C GLY A 113 54.05 4.70 -30.78
N SER A 114 54.18 5.92 -30.32
CA SER A 114 54.37 6.23 -28.89
C SER A 114 53.19 5.72 -28.07
N ILE A 115 53.49 5.24 -26.86
CA ILE A 115 52.47 4.85 -25.88
C ILE A 115 52.11 6.07 -25.03
N TYR A 116 50.83 6.39 -24.99
CA TYR A 116 50.27 7.49 -24.16
C TYR A 116 49.45 6.93 -23.02
N THR A 117 49.69 7.46 -21.81
CA THR A 117 48.85 7.15 -20.64
C THR A 117 47.81 8.26 -20.48
N ILE A 118 46.55 7.87 -20.52
CA ILE A 118 45.39 8.78 -20.47
C ILE A 118 44.45 8.29 -19.35
N GLN A 119 44.01 9.18 -18.48
CA GLN A 119 43.09 8.88 -17.42
C GLN A 119 41.68 9.39 -17.77
N THR A 120 40.69 8.55 -17.55
CA THR A 120 39.28 8.97 -17.59
C THR A 120 38.95 9.91 -16.45
N LEU A 121 37.96 10.76 -16.64
CA LEU A 121 37.48 11.67 -15.58
C LEU A 121 36.88 10.89 -14.43
N SER A 122 36.93 11.48 -13.23
CA SER A 122 36.28 10.92 -12.04
C SER A 122 34.76 10.93 -12.15
N SER A 123 34.12 10.00 -11.48
CA SER A 123 32.68 10.04 -11.24
C SER A 123 32.32 11.26 -10.36
N PHE A 124 31.01 11.50 -10.21
CA PHE A 124 30.53 12.63 -9.40
C PHE A 124 30.77 12.40 -7.91
N PRO A 125 31.14 13.41 -7.14
CA PRO A 125 31.05 13.37 -5.68
C PRO A 125 29.60 13.11 -5.22
N ALA A 126 29.44 12.79 -3.96
CA ALA A 126 28.11 12.72 -3.33
C ALA A 126 27.41 14.08 -3.37
N VAL A 127 26.08 14.09 -3.42
CA VAL A 127 25.32 15.33 -3.22
C VAL A 127 25.64 15.92 -1.84
N GLU A 128 25.82 17.22 -1.74
CA GLU A 128 26.32 17.88 -0.53
C GLU A 128 25.36 17.77 0.66
N PHE A 129 24.05 17.83 0.37
CA PHE A 129 23.01 17.79 1.39
C PHE A 129 21.99 16.71 1.03
N THR A 130 21.60 15.93 2.04
CA THR A 130 20.50 14.97 1.95
C THR A 130 19.75 14.96 3.27
N GLN A 131 18.44 15.07 3.22
CA GLN A 131 17.55 14.96 4.38
C GLN A 131 16.38 14.08 4.06
N VAL A 132 15.90 13.31 5.04
CA VAL A 132 14.66 12.56 4.93
C VAL A 132 13.69 13.05 6.00
N ILE A 133 12.48 13.45 5.57
CA ILE A 133 11.41 13.84 6.47
C ILE A 133 10.75 12.55 6.97
N THR A 134 10.84 12.35 8.27
CA THR A 134 10.30 11.19 8.99
C THR A 134 8.92 11.46 9.57
N ASN A 135 8.28 10.44 10.13
CA ASN A 135 6.96 10.51 10.79
C ASN A 135 5.82 11.00 9.88
N LEU A 136 5.94 10.73 8.56
CA LEU A 136 4.86 10.98 7.62
C LEU A 136 3.93 9.77 7.52
N PRO A 137 2.62 9.97 7.25
CA PRO A 137 1.67 8.89 7.08
C PRO A 137 1.99 8.07 5.81
N LEU A 138 2.36 6.79 5.97
CA LEU A 138 2.58 5.79 4.92
C LEU A 138 3.57 6.22 3.81
N ARG A 139 4.49 7.14 4.10
CA ARG A 139 5.47 7.68 3.15
C ARG A 139 6.69 8.26 3.85
N ALA A 140 7.75 8.41 3.08
CA ALA A 140 8.94 9.19 3.44
C ALA A 140 9.22 10.21 2.34
N LYS A 141 9.68 11.42 2.68
CA LYS A 141 10.08 12.45 1.71
C LYS A 141 11.58 12.65 1.81
N ILE A 142 12.27 12.41 0.70
CA ILE A 142 13.71 12.55 0.53
C ILE A 142 13.97 13.86 -0.18
N ILE A 143 14.87 14.70 0.34
CA ILE A 143 15.26 15.98 -0.22
C ILE A 143 16.78 16.00 -0.32
N TRP A 144 17.32 16.59 -1.40
CA TRP A 144 18.77 16.74 -1.61
C TRP A 144 19.09 18.06 -2.31
N SER A 145 20.36 18.50 -2.24
CA SER A 145 20.83 19.61 -3.04
C SER A 145 21.06 19.18 -4.49
N PRO A 146 20.58 19.95 -5.50
CA PRO A 146 20.95 19.75 -6.88
C PRO A 146 22.46 19.77 -7.05
N HIS A 147 23.00 18.81 -7.82
CA HIS A 147 24.43 18.69 -8.05
C HIS A 147 24.95 19.81 -8.96
N GLU A 148 26.12 20.38 -8.67
CA GLU A 148 26.68 21.48 -9.43
C GLU A 148 27.22 21.10 -10.81
N ASP A 149 27.71 19.83 -10.95
CA ASP A 149 28.26 19.33 -12.21
C ASP A 149 27.19 19.26 -13.29
N LEU A 150 27.43 19.92 -14.41
CA LEU A 150 26.50 20.03 -15.54
C LEU A 150 26.26 18.70 -16.26
N ARG A 151 27.14 17.70 -16.09
CA ARG A 151 27.01 16.36 -16.67
C ARG A 151 25.95 15.51 -15.96
N VAL A 152 25.51 15.92 -14.75
CA VAL A 152 24.43 15.22 -14.03
C VAL A 152 23.11 15.45 -14.76
N SER A 153 22.42 14.34 -15.08
CA SER A 153 21.13 14.33 -15.78
C SER A 153 19.97 13.84 -14.92
N SER A 154 20.26 13.07 -13.87
CA SER A 154 19.26 12.46 -13.00
C SER A 154 19.85 12.10 -11.64
N TYR A 155 18.97 11.68 -10.70
CA TYR A 155 19.34 11.16 -9.41
C TYR A 155 18.71 9.78 -9.20
N VAL A 156 19.52 8.84 -8.70
CA VAL A 156 19.06 7.51 -8.28
C VAL A 156 18.79 7.55 -6.79
N ILE A 157 17.58 7.21 -6.42
CA ILE A 157 17.15 7.07 -5.03
C ILE A 157 17.26 5.60 -4.66
N GLU A 158 18.02 5.32 -3.63
CA GLU A 158 18.23 3.97 -3.11
C GLU A 158 17.67 3.87 -1.69
N ARG A 159 17.06 2.71 -1.40
CA ARG A 159 16.48 2.37 -0.11
C ARG A 159 17.03 1.05 0.40
N SER A 160 17.27 0.97 1.69
CA SER A 160 17.62 -0.24 2.43
C SER A 160 16.69 -0.39 3.63
N LYS A 161 16.35 -1.60 4.02
CA LYS A 161 15.71 -1.79 5.33
C LYS A 161 16.67 -1.30 6.42
N ALA A 162 16.15 -0.58 7.40
CA ALA A 162 16.96 0.06 8.42
C ALA A 162 18.02 -0.87 9.01
N GLY A 163 19.27 -0.41 8.99
CA GLY A 163 20.44 -1.11 9.56
C GLY A 163 20.95 -2.32 8.76
N THR A 164 20.38 -2.66 7.59
CA THR A 164 20.81 -3.86 6.83
C THR A 164 21.87 -3.57 5.76
N ASN A 165 22.05 -2.33 5.34
CA ASN A 165 22.92 -1.91 4.23
C ASN A 165 22.66 -2.67 2.89
N ASN A 166 21.47 -3.24 2.75
CA ASN A 166 21.08 -3.94 1.51
C ASN A 166 20.34 -2.96 0.60
N TRP A 167 21.09 -2.19 -0.17
CA TRP A 167 20.60 -1.09 -0.97
C TRP A 167 19.96 -1.57 -2.28
N SER A 168 18.79 -1.02 -2.58
CA SER A 168 18.10 -1.21 -3.84
C SER A 168 17.62 0.13 -4.41
N LYS A 169 17.75 0.29 -5.73
CA LYS A 169 17.16 1.44 -6.43
C LYS A 169 15.64 1.35 -6.37
N ILE A 170 15.00 2.40 -5.87
CA ILE A 170 13.53 2.53 -5.84
C ILE A 170 13.02 3.53 -6.88
N ALA A 171 13.84 4.51 -7.27
CA ALA A 171 13.46 5.52 -8.25
C ALA A 171 14.67 6.10 -8.99
N GLU A 172 14.37 6.74 -10.11
CA GLU A 172 15.27 7.65 -10.81
C GLU A 172 14.52 8.94 -11.11
N VAL A 173 15.00 10.04 -10.55
CA VAL A 173 14.41 11.38 -10.71
C VAL A 173 15.21 12.13 -11.78
N LYS A 174 14.58 12.41 -12.90
CA LYS A 174 15.21 13.11 -14.04
C LYS A 174 15.33 14.61 -13.78
N GLY A 175 16.37 15.19 -14.33
CA GLY A 175 16.66 16.62 -14.26
C GLY A 175 17.65 16.96 -13.15
N ARG A 176 18.77 17.63 -13.52
CA ARG A 176 19.83 18.04 -12.59
C ARG A 176 19.33 18.94 -11.46
N LEU A 177 18.30 19.75 -11.71
CA LEU A 177 17.73 20.66 -10.72
C LEU A 177 16.61 20.05 -9.88
N SER A 178 16.27 18.79 -10.11
CA SER A 178 15.32 18.08 -9.25
C SER A 178 15.94 17.82 -7.88
N ALA A 179 15.16 18.02 -6.82
CA ALA A 179 15.66 18.08 -5.44
C ALA A 179 14.84 17.27 -4.44
N GLU A 180 13.80 16.53 -4.88
CA GLU A 180 12.96 15.76 -3.97
C GLU A 180 12.37 14.51 -4.61
N TYR A 181 12.06 13.54 -3.73
CA TYR A 181 11.33 12.32 -4.05
C TYR A 181 10.45 11.91 -2.87
N ILE A 182 9.26 11.36 -3.14
CA ILE A 182 8.36 10.82 -2.14
C ILE A 182 8.22 9.31 -2.35
N ASP A 183 8.73 8.55 -1.40
CA ASP A 183 8.49 7.11 -1.30
C ASP A 183 7.17 6.88 -0.57
N SER A 184 6.18 6.31 -1.25
CA SER A 184 4.81 6.14 -0.79
C SER A 184 4.38 4.67 -0.78
N GLY A 185 3.24 4.38 -0.12
CA GLY A 185 2.73 3.01 0.01
C GLY A 185 3.47 2.18 1.06
N LEU A 186 4.17 2.85 1.97
CA LEU A 186 4.82 2.22 3.12
C LEU A 186 3.77 1.84 4.18
N LYS A 187 4.13 0.93 5.08
CA LYS A 187 3.28 0.57 6.21
C LYS A 187 3.52 1.51 7.39
N PRO A 188 2.59 1.60 8.34
CA PRO A 188 2.84 2.30 9.61
C PRO A 188 4.04 1.72 10.34
N GLU A 189 4.83 2.57 11.02
CA GLU A 189 6.02 2.22 11.80
C GLU A 189 7.11 1.47 11.01
N GLU A 190 7.08 1.57 9.68
CA GLU A 190 8.08 0.96 8.82
C GLU A 190 9.31 1.87 8.71
N SER A 191 10.50 1.31 8.97
CA SER A 191 11.75 2.05 9.02
C SER A 191 12.69 1.66 7.89
N PHE A 192 13.18 2.65 7.15
CA PHE A 192 14.12 2.51 6.04
C PHE A 192 15.23 3.55 6.10
N ASP A 193 16.38 3.15 5.57
CA ASP A 193 17.50 4.04 5.27
C ASP A 193 17.44 4.41 3.79
N TYR A 194 17.73 5.68 3.49
CA TYR A 194 17.73 6.26 2.14
C TYR A 194 19.04 6.92 1.83
N ARG A 195 19.45 6.86 0.55
CA ARG A 195 20.58 7.62 0.02
C ARG A 195 20.31 8.02 -1.43
N VAL A 196 21.00 9.04 -1.89
CA VAL A 196 20.88 9.61 -3.24
C VAL A 196 22.23 9.52 -3.94
N ARG A 197 22.20 9.18 -5.24
CA ARG A 197 23.38 9.21 -6.11
C ARG A 197 23.08 10.04 -7.35
N ALA A 198 23.96 10.96 -7.68
CA ALA A 198 23.91 11.65 -8.96
C ALA A 198 24.21 10.65 -10.09
N LYS A 199 23.61 10.88 -11.27
CA LYS A 199 23.79 10.02 -12.46
C LYS A 199 23.92 10.88 -13.72
N SER A 200 24.88 10.56 -14.58
CA SER A 200 25.02 11.18 -15.91
C SER A 200 24.04 10.60 -16.94
N SER A 201 23.98 11.22 -18.12
CA SER A 201 23.16 10.76 -19.24
C SER A 201 23.64 9.42 -19.82
N ASP A 202 24.93 9.13 -19.75
CA ASP A 202 25.56 7.87 -20.19
C ASP A 202 25.58 6.78 -19.09
N GLY A 203 24.97 7.07 -17.92
CA GLY A 203 24.69 6.07 -16.88
C GLY A 203 25.71 5.99 -15.76
N VAL A 204 26.73 6.83 -15.73
CA VAL A 204 27.71 6.85 -14.64
C VAL A 204 27.05 7.30 -13.35
N LEU A 205 27.21 6.49 -12.29
CA LEU A 205 26.73 6.82 -10.94
C LEU A 205 27.85 7.49 -10.14
N GLY A 206 27.53 8.59 -9.51
CA GLY A 206 28.37 9.26 -8.53
C GLY A 206 28.45 8.49 -7.21
N GLU A 207 29.21 9.04 -6.26
CA GLU A 207 29.27 8.53 -4.90
C GLU A 207 27.90 8.64 -4.22
N PRO A 208 27.53 7.67 -3.37
CA PRO A 208 26.28 7.76 -2.62
C PRO A 208 26.37 8.84 -1.53
N SER A 209 25.28 9.57 -1.29
CA SER A 209 25.17 10.44 -0.11
C SER A 209 25.25 9.63 1.18
N GLY A 210 25.45 10.30 2.31
CA GLY A 210 25.24 9.71 3.62
C GLY A 210 23.84 9.14 3.77
N ALA A 211 23.73 7.95 4.39
CA ALA A 211 22.45 7.31 4.63
C ALA A 211 21.64 8.09 5.68
N GLN A 212 20.35 8.30 5.41
CA GLN A 212 19.41 8.98 6.29
C GLN A 212 18.24 8.05 6.62
N ASN A 213 17.94 7.88 7.90
CA ASN A 213 16.85 7.03 8.38
C ASN A 213 15.50 7.77 8.36
N SER A 214 14.44 7.05 8.02
CA SER A 214 13.06 7.50 8.18
C SER A 214 12.18 6.36 8.65
N THR A 215 11.34 6.67 9.66
CA THR A 215 10.27 5.78 10.11
C THR A 215 8.93 6.46 9.82
N THR A 216 7.99 5.73 9.26
CA THR A 216 6.64 6.23 8.99
C THR A 216 5.86 6.40 10.28
N LYS A 217 4.81 7.24 10.23
CA LYS A 217 3.94 7.52 11.37
C LYS A 217 3.26 6.23 11.86
N ALA A 218 3.20 6.07 13.18
CA ALA A 218 2.46 5.00 13.84
C ALA A 218 0.94 5.19 13.66
N LEU A 219 0.19 4.09 13.76
CA LEU A 219 -1.26 4.17 13.85
C LEU A 219 -1.70 4.80 15.18
N PRO A 220 -2.89 5.46 15.21
CA PRO A 220 -3.50 5.89 16.46
C PRO A 220 -3.61 4.76 17.48
N LEU A 221 -3.36 5.09 18.73
CA LEU A 221 -3.59 4.18 19.84
C LEU A 221 -5.07 3.82 19.97
N PRO A 222 -5.41 2.65 20.51
CA PRO A 222 -6.78 2.25 20.71
C PRO A 222 -7.48 3.15 21.74
N VAL A 223 -8.80 3.34 21.59
CA VAL A 223 -9.63 3.88 22.64
C VAL A 223 -9.64 2.94 23.86
N THR A 224 -9.82 3.50 25.04
CA THR A 224 -9.88 2.71 26.28
C THR A 224 -11.25 2.84 26.94
N ASN A 225 -11.59 1.91 27.85
CA ASN A 225 -12.84 1.92 28.61
C ASN A 225 -14.10 2.02 27.75
N LEU A 226 -14.09 1.39 26.55
CA LEU A 226 -15.30 1.31 25.73
C LEU A 226 -16.38 0.55 26.50
N SER A 227 -17.52 1.18 26.65
CA SER A 227 -18.72 0.61 27.26
C SER A 227 -19.94 0.83 26.37
N ALA A 228 -20.94 -0.01 26.51
CA ALA A 228 -22.23 0.10 25.85
C ALA A 228 -23.34 -0.03 26.90
N SER A 229 -24.41 0.75 26.75
CA SER A 229 -25.55 0.66 27.65
C SER A 229 -26.30 -0.67 27.50
N LEU A 230 -26.91 -1.10 28.59
CA LEU A 230 -27.83 -2.21 28.65
C LEU A 230 -29.22 -1.67 28.95
N ASP A 231 -30.22 -2.30 28.33
CA ASP A 231 -31.64 -2.10 28.64
C ASP A 231 -32.14 -0.63 28.55
N GLN A 232 -31.62 0.13 27.58
CA GLN A 232 -32.23 1.42 27.20
C GLN A 232 -33.33 1.21 26.14
N PRO A 233 -34.47 1.93 26.25
CA PRO A 233 -35.53 1.81 25.26
C PRO A 233 -35.10 2.32 23.90
N LYS A 234 -35.16 1.44 22.89
CA LYS A 234 -34.89 1.75 21.47
C LYS A 234 -33.52 2.35 21.17
N LYS A 235 -32.56 2.28 22.10
CA LYS A 235 -31.24 2.93 21.95
C LYS A 235 -30.17 2.14 22.69
N ILE A 236 -28.96 2.18 22.14
CA ILE A 236 -27.72 1.77 22.82
C ILE A 236 -26.75 2.95 22.78
N THR A 237 -26.35 3.43 23.95
CA THR A 237 -25.35 4.50 24.10
C THR A 237 -23.97 3.88 24.33
N LEU A 238 -23.02 4.28 23.50
CA LEU A 238 -21.61 3.93 23.64
C LEU A 238 -20.86 5.09 24.30
N SER A 239 -19.87 4.77 25.14
CA SER A 239 -18.91 5.74 25.67
C SER A 239 -17.53 5.11 25.79
N TRP A 240 -16.48 5.93 25.64
CA TRP A 240 -15.09 5.50 25.73
C TRP A 240 -14.19 6.64 26.18
N GLN A 241 -12.94 6.32 26.47
CA GLN A 241 -11.90 7.32 26.73
C GLN A 241 -11.03 7.47 25.47
N ALA A 242 -10.74 8.73 25.12
CA ALA A 242 -9.82 9.07 24.05
C ALA A 242 -8.41 8.51 24.31
N PRO A 243 -7.66 8.11 23.28
CA PRO A 243 -6.23 7.83 23.43
C PRO A 243 -5.49 9.11 23.85
N ALA A 244 -4.35 8.93 24.54
CA ALA A 244 -3.49 10.03 24.97
C ALA A 244 -2.64 10.56 23.79
N GLN A 245 -3.29 11.07 22.75
CA GLN A 245 -2.68 11.65 21.53
C GLN A 245 -3.47 12.91 21.18
N ASP A 246 -2.73 13.99 20.81
CA ASP A 246 -3.33 15.30 20.55
C ASP A 246 -3.86 15.46 19.12
N ASP A 247 -3.55 14.51 18.24
CA ASP A 247 -3.84 14.57 16.81
C ASP A 247 -5.02 13.71 16.37
N ILE A 248 -5.87 13.26 17.29
CA ILE A 248 -7.10 12.53 16.94
C ILE A 248 -8.13 13.50 16.35
N ASP A 249 -8.66 13.17 15.17
CA ASP A 249 -9.67 13.93 14.47
C ASP A 249 -11.09 13.43 14.78
N HIS A 250 -11.29 12.12 14.71
CA HIS A 250 -12.61 11.52 14.95
C HIS A 250 -12.50 10.03 15.30
N TYR A 251 -13.65 9.43 15.63
CA TYR A 251 -13.79 8.01 15.92
C TYR A 251 -14.68 7.33 14.88
N VAL A 252 -14.37 6.08 14.57
CA VAL A 252 -15.20 5.22 13.72
C VAL A 252 -15.83 4.14 14.58
N ILE A 253 -17.15 4.06 14.52
CA ILE A 253 -17.95 3.08 15.23
C ILE A 253 -18.27 1.93 14.29
N TYR A 254 -18.02 0.71 14.75
CA TYR A 254 -18.34 -0.52 14.07
C TYR A 254 -19.32 -1.34 14.89
N SER A 255 -20.28 -1.99 14.23
CA SER A 255 -21.23 -2.86 14.89
C SER A 255 -21.43 -4.18 14.15
N SER A 256 -21.89 -5.19 14.91
CA SER A 256 -22.34 -6.49 14.41
C SER A 256 -23.52 -6.98 15.22
N ARG A 257 -24.36 -7.83 14.64
CA ARG A 257 -25.48 -8.50 15.33
C ARG A 257 -25.05 -9.73 16.15
N SER A 258 -23.80 -10.15 16.03
CA SER A 258 -23.25 -11.29 16.76
C SER A 258 -21.75 -11.08 16.97
N LYS A 259 -21.23 -11.52 18.12
CA LYS A 259 -19.80 -11.49 18.43
C LYS A 259 -18.93 -12.32 17.48
N PHE A 260 -19.53 -13.25 16.74
CA PHE A 260 -18.83 -14.14 15.81
C PHE A 260 -18.83 -13.64 14.36
N LEU A 261 -19.61 -12.59 14.06
CA LEU A 261 -19.67 -12.00 12.73
C LEU A 261 -18.71 -10.82 12.60
N PRO A 262 -18.18 -10.55 11.39
CA PRO A 262 -17.42 -9.34 11.13
C PRO A 262 -18.23 -8.10 11.47
N VAL A 263 -17.56 -7.11 12.06
CA VAL A 263 -18.18 -5.80 12.31
C VAL A 263 -18.18 -4.98 11.03
N THR A 264 -19.24 -4.22 10.81
CA THR A 264 -19.39 -3.24 9.72
C THR A 264 -19.39 -1.83 10.29
N LYS A 265 -18.92 -0.86 9.49
CA LYS A 265 -18.97 0.55 9.89
C LYS A 265 -20.41 0.99 10.09
N LEU A 266 -20.70 1.52 11.28
CA LEU A 266 -22.00 2.07 11.67
C LEU A 266 -22.05 3.58 11.48
N GLY A 267 -21.01 4.30 11.91
CA GLY A 267 -20.95 5.75 11.86
C GLY A 267 -19.60 6.30 12.28
N THR A 268 -19.56 7.62 12.38
CA THR A 268 -18.40 8.38 12.89
C THR A 268 -18.86 9.48 13.83
N THR A 269 -17.99 9.87 14.76
CA THR A 269 -18.23 10.99 15.67
C THR A 269 -16.91 11.65 16.09
N LYS A 270 -16.94 12.92 16.47
CA LYS A 270 -15.83 13.61 17.13
C LYS A 270 -15.88 13.52 18.65
N GLU A 271 -17.04 13.17 19.18
CA GLU A 271 -17.27 12.99 20.61
C GLU A 271 -16.79 11.63 21.09
N THR A 272 -16.59 11.48 22.37
CA THR A 272 -16.23 10.20 23.02
C THR A 272 -17.45 9.36 23.40
N SER A 273 -18.58 9.61 22.72
CA SER A 273 -19.82 8.87 22.85
C SER A 273 -20.55 8.76 21.51
N TYR A 274 -21.46 7.79 21.42
CA TYR A 274 -22.28 7.58 20.23
C TYR A 274 -23.59 6.88 20.59
N ASP A 275 -24.72 7.37 20.06
CA ASP A 275 -26.02 6.75 20.23
C ASP A 275 -26.41 5.94 18.98
N ASP A 276 -26.62 4.65 19.15
CA ASP A 276 -27.17 3.76 18.11
C ASP A 276 -28.67 3.54 18.37
N TYR A 277 -29.52 4.10 17.50
CA TYR A 277 -30.96 3.99 17.59
C TYR A 277 -31.44 2.71 16.89
N ILE A 278 -32.14 1.86 17.65
CA ILE A 278 -32.58 0.54 17.21
C ILE A 278 -34.09 0.42 17.42
N SER A 279 -34.86 0.21 16.35
CA SER A 279 -36.31 0.10 16.42
C SER A 279 -36.82 -1.15 17.14
N ALA A 280 -36.02 -2.23 17.18
CA ALA A 280 -36.40 -3.49 17.83
C ALA A 280 -36.16 -3.45 19.34
N ASN A 281 -36.99 -4.14 20.10
CA ASN A 281 -36.86 -4.34 21.54
C ASN A 281 -35.97 -5.55 21.84
N GLY A 282 -35.26 -5.57 22.97
CA GLY A 282 -34.44 -6.70 23.41
C GLY A 282 -33.34 -7.10 22.42
N SER A 283 -32.89 -6.18 21.59
CA SER A 283 -31.87 -6.44 20.58
C SER A 283 -30.47 -6.29 21.15
N SER A 284 -29.62 -7.30 20.94
CA SER A 284 -28.19 -7.20 21.22
C SER A 284 -27.40 -6.73 20.01
N ARG A 285 -26.39 -5.92 20.25
CA ARG A 285 -25.36 -5.51 19.29
C ARG A 285 -23.98 -5.51 19.90
N PHE A 286 -22.97 -5.79 19.07
CA PHE A 286 -21.56 -5.91 19.44
C PHE A 286 -20.78 -4.80 18.76
N TYR A 287 -20.06 -3.98 19.55
CA TYR A 287 -19.42 -2.77 19.07
C TYR A 287 -17.91 -2.79 19.20
N LYS A 288 -17.25 -2.13 18.26
CA LYS A 288 -15.84 -1.76 18.33
C LYS A 288 -15.72 -0.29 17.93
N VAL A 289 -14.75 0.39 18.51
CA VAL A 289 -14.44 1.79 18.18
C VAL A 289 -12.96 1.91 17.88
N THR A 290 -12.63 2.66 16.84
CA THR A 290 -11.26 3.03 16.49
C THR A 290 -11.13 4.55 16.48
N ALA A 291 -9.93 5.05 16.75
CA ALA A 291 -9.58 6.44 16.59
C ALA A 291 -8.96 6.67 15.22
N VAL A 292 -9.22 7.82 14.61
CA VAL A 292 -8.61 8.28 13.34
C VAL A 292 -7.91 9.60 13.61
N ASP A 293 -6.66 9.70 13.16
CA ASP A 293 -5.88 10.93 13.32
C ASP A 293 -6.14 11.97 12.22
N THR A 294 -5.59 13.16 12.39
CA THR A 294 -5.67 14.27 11.42
C THR A 294 -4.99 13.97 10.08
N SER A 295 -4.17 12.93 10.00
CA SER A 295 -3.56 12.43 8.77
C SER A 295 -4.43 11.39 8.04
N GLY A 296 -5.55 10.98 8.65
CA GLY A 296 -6.46 9.96 8.13
C GLY A 296 -6.01 8.52 8.41
N LEU A 297 -5.03 8.31 9.29
CA LEU A 297 -4.66 6.97 9.74
C LEU A 297 -5.67 6.48 10.78
N GLU A 298 -6.22 5.30 10.55
CA GLU A 298 -7.13 4.64 11.49
C GLU A 298 -6.40 3.60 12.34
N GLY A 299 -6.61 3.64 13.65
CA GLY A 299 -6.08 2.70 14.61
C GLY A 299 -6.57 1.27 14.36
N GLN A 300 -5.87 0.30 14.92
CA GLN A 300 -6.26 -1.10 14.80
C GLN A 300 -7.59 -1.37 15.51
N LYS A 301 -8.48 -2.15 14.86
CA LYS A 301 -9.72 -2.60 15.50
C LYS A 301 -9.39 -3.51 16.68
N PRO A 302 -10.02 -3.27 17.85
CA PRO A 302 -9.85 -4.17 19.01
C PRO A 302 -10.20 -5.62 18.67
N ASN A 303 -9.52 -6.57 19.27
CA ASN A 303 -9.84 -8.00 19.09
C ASN A 303 -11.23 -8.35 19.65
N SER A 304 -11.56 -7.82 20.82
CA SER A 304 -12.87 -8.01 21.47
C SER A 304 -13.85 -6.91 21.10
N SER A 305 -15.13 -7.22 21.14
CA SER A 305 -16.23 -6.26 21.04
C SER A 305 -16.95 -6.13 22.38
N VAL A 306 -17.62 -4.99 22.59
CA VAL A 306 -18.49 -4.73 23.74
C VAL A 306 -19.94 -4.97 23.32
N GLU A 307 -20.71 -5.66 24.16
CA GLU A 307 -22.13 -5.90 23.93
C GLU A 307 -22.96 -4.79 24.57
N GLY A 308 -23.95 -4.34 23.82
CA GLY A 308 -25.03 -3.46 24.31
C GLY A 308 -26.37 -4.05 23.95
N THR A 309 -27.40 -3.73 24.75
CA THR A 309 -28.77 -4.21 24.55
C THR A 309 -29.79 -3.09 24.63
N THR A 310 -30.86 -3.22 23.84
CA THR A 310 -32.06 -2.42 24.01
C THR A 310 -32.99 -3.08 25.02
N LEU A 311 -33.82 -2.24 25.69
CA LEU A 311 -34.81 -2.74 26.63
C LEU A 311 -35.77 -3.71 25.94
N SER A 312 -36.01 -4.86 26.55
CA SER A 312 -37.00 -5.83 26.10
C SER A 312 -38.41 -5.26 26.28
N ALA A 313 -39.36 -5.69 25.47
CA ALA A 313 -40.77 -5.46 25.71
C ALA A 313 -41.21 -6.06 27.06
N PRO A 314 -42.31 -5.60 27.67
CA PRO A 314 -42.92 -6.25 28.77
C PRO A 314 -43.25 -7.75 28.47
N GLU A 315 -43.39 -8.54 29.48
CA GLU A 315 -43.79 -9.97 29.30
C GLU A 315 -45.18 -10.06 28.68
N GLN A 316 -45.41 -11.11 27.91
CA GLN A 316 -46.71 -11.40 27.30
C GLN A 316 -47.75 -11.68 28.37
N PRO A 317 -48.89 -10.95 28.40
CA PRO A 317 -50.03 -11.28 29.30
C PRO A 317 -50.61 -12.69 28.95
N TYR A 318 -51.32 -13.26 29.91
CA TYR A 318 -52.21 -14.41 29.63
C TYR A 318 -53.57 -14.14 30.25
N ILE A 319 -54.63 -14.45 29.47
CA ILE A 319 -56.01 -14.31 29.90
C ILE A 319 -56.32 -15.43 30.89
N ILE A 320 -56.74 -15.06 32.09
CA ILE A 320 -57.10 -16.00 33.18
C ILE A 320 -58.60 -16.27 33.26
N MET A 321 -59.39 -15.34 32.73
CA MET A 321 -60.85 -15.49 32.70
C MET A 321 -61.42 -14.81 31.44
N SER A 322 -62.33 -15.48 30.78
CA SER A 322 -63.19 -14.90 29.74
C SER A 322 -64.55 -15.59 29.79
N SER A 323 -65.59 -14.88 30.15
CA SER A 323 -66.94 -15.48 30.29
C SER A 323 -68.05 -14.44 30.00
N TYR A 324 -69.13 -14.88 29.42
CA TYR A 324 -70.33 -14.09 29.26
C TYR A 324 -71.08 -14.06 30.57
N THR A 325 -71.38 -12.88 31.09
CA THR A 325 -72.08 -12.67 32.35
C THR A 325 -72.76 -11.28 32.36
N ASN A 326 -73.94 -11.19 33.01
CA ASN A 326 -74.63 -9.89 33.14
C ASN A 326 -74.83 -9.05 31.87
N GLY A 327 -75.00 -9.74 30.72
CA GLY A 327 -75.22 -9.05 29.43
C GLY A 327 -73.99 -8.56 28.72
N GLY A 328 -72.81 -8.97 29.17
CA GLY A 328 -71.52 -8.63 28.54
C GLY A 328 -70.48 -9.76 28.69
N ILE A 329 -69.30 -9.54 28.11
CA ILE A 329 -68.16 -10.44 28.27
C ILE A 329 -67.16 -9.84 29.26
N ASP A 330 -66.89 -10.63 30.30
CA ASP A 330 -65.95 -10.28 31.36
C ASP A 330 -64.59 -10.94 31.06
N ILE A 331 -63.52 -10.16 30.95
CA ILE A 331 -62.18 -10.61 30.60
C ILE A 331 -61.21 -10.15 31.69
N ALA A 332 -60.38 -11.06 32.18
CA ALA A 332 -59.33 -10.75 33.12
C ALA A 332 -58.03 -11.45 32.74
N TRP A 333 -56.90 -10.84 33.02
CA TRP A 333 -55.58 -11.34 32.75
C TRP A 333 -54.61 -11.11 33.92
N ASN A 334 -53.44 -11.74 33.89
CA ASN A 334 -52.43 -11.55 34.92
C ASN A 334 -51.83 -10.13 34.86
N PRO A 335 -51.47 -9.54 35.99
CA PRO A 335 -50.66 -8.34 36.01
C PRO A 335 -49.27 -8.65 35.41
N VAL A 336 -48.78 -7.74 34.55
CA VAL A 336 -47.45 -7.84 33.90
C VAL A 336 -46.48 -6.87 34.55
N PRO A 337 -45.28 -7.30 34.98
CA PRO A 337 -44.27 -6.36 35.49
C PRO A 337 -43.95 -5.26 34.46
N ARG A 338 -43.75 -4.04 34.95
CA ARG A 338 -43.52 -2.80 34.16
C ARG A 338 -44.71 -2.34 33.32
N ALA A 339 -45.79 -3.06 33.19
CA ALA A 339 -46.99 -2.58 32.48
C ALA A 339 -47.56 -1.34 33.16
N GLN A 340 -47.80 -0.28 32.39
CA GLN A 340 -48.52 0.93 32.81
C GLN A 340 -49.99 0.86 32.35
N LYS A 341 -50.21 0.20 31.22
CA LYS A 341 -51.52 -0.01 30.61
C LYS A 341 -51.56 -1.23 29.75
N TYR A 342 -52.76 -1.62 29.33
CA TYR A 342 -53.00 -2.79 28.46
C TYR A 342 -53.82 -2.37 27.23
N ILE A 343 -53.65 -3.05 26.12
CA ILE A 343 -54.54 -2.95 24.96
C ILE A 343 -55.24 -4.27 24.78
N ILE A 344 -56.56 -4.19 24.74
CA ILE A 344 -57.44 -5.28 24.42
C ILE A 344 -57.75 -5.24 22.95
N TYR A 345 -57.43 -6.28 22.22
CA TYR A 345 -57.81 -6.47 20.83
C TYR A 345 -59.02 -7.37 20.74
N LYS A 346 -60.13 -6.76 20.39
CA LYS A 346 -61.43 -7.44 20.17
C LYS A 346 -61.56 -7.69 18.68
N SER A 347 -61.84 -8.91 18.27
CA SER A 347 -62.19 -9.25 16.90
C SER A 347 -63.50 -10.05 16.84
N SER A 348 -64.29 -9.76 15.82
CA SER A 348 -65.57 -10.44 15.54
C SER A 348 -65.92 -10.32 14.07
N ASN A 349 -67.02 -10.96 13.63
CA ASN A 349 -67.58 -10.77 12.29
C ASN A 349 -68.03 -9.34 12.01
N LEU A 350 -68.18 -8.51 13.04
CA LEU A 350 -68.62 -7.10 12.95
C LEU A 350 -67.45 -6.12 12.80
N GLY A 351 -66.20 -6.59 13.00
CA GLY A 351 -64.99 -5.77 12.88
C GLY A 351 -63.99 -6.05 14.01
N ASN A 352 -62.91 -5.28 13.96
CA ASN A 352 -61.81 -5.30 14.96
C ASN A 352 -61.75 -3.98 15.69
N GLU A 353 -61.51 -4.01 17.01
CA GLU A 353 -61.39 -2.89 17.90
C GLU A 353 -60.18 -3.04 18.81
N ALA A 354 -59.46 -1.94 19.10
CA ALA A 354 -58.38 -1.92 20.08
C ALA A 354 -58.79 -0.95 21.20
N ILE A 355 -58.82 -1.42 22.43
CA ILE A 355 -59.32 -0.68 23.61
C ILE A 355 -58.19 -0.60 24.63
N GLU A 356 -57.83 0.65 25.01
CA GLU A 356 -56.80 0.91 26.02
C GLU A 356 -57.43 0.90 27.41
N VAL A 357 -56.83 0.16 28.38
CA VAL A 357 -57.26 0.08 29.77
C VAL A 357 -56.07 0.08 30.73
N ASN A 358 -56.27 0.55 31.96
CA ASN A 358 -55.20 0.59 32.97
C ASN A 358 -55.31 -0.59 33.96
N ASP A 359 -56.48 -1.23 34.06
CA ASP A 359 -56.73 -2.37 34.95
C ASP A 359 -56.39 -3.70 34.27
N THR A 360 -56.36 -4.76 35.02
CA THR A 360 -56.18 -6.15 34.57
C THR A 360 -57.49 -6.88 34.30
N ARG A 361 -58.57 -6.14 34.16
CA ARG A 361 -59.94 -6.64 33.90
C ARG A 361 -60.69 -5.65 33.02
N TYR A 362 -61.50 -6.17 32.11
CA TYR A 362 -62.34 -5.39 31.23
C TYR A 362 -63.71 -6.08 31.08
N PHE A 363 -64.80 -5.29 31.17
CA PHE A 363 -66.14 -5.73 30.92
C PHE A 363 -66.62 -5.16 29.57
N ASP A 364 -66.82 -6.00 28.61
CA ASP A 364 -67.32 -5.64 27.29
C ASP A 364 -68.85 -5.75 27.24
N SER A 365 -69.54 -4.64 27.39
CA SER A 365 -71.01 -4.54 27.28
C SER A 365 -71.48 -4.37 25.82
N ASN A 366 -70.57 -4.15 24.89
CA ASN A 366 -70.91 -3.96 23.46
C ASN A 366 -70.78 -5.33 22.70
N VAL A 367 -71.65 -6.26 23.04
CA VAL A 367 -71.69 -7.58 22.44
C VAL A 367 -73.12 -7.92 22.00
N GLN A 368 -73.23 -8.71 20.91
CA GLN A 368 -74.52 -9.10 20.33
C GLN A 368 -74.67 -10.61 20.40
N SER A 369 -75.93 -11.08 20.59
CA SER A 369 -76.28 -12.50 20.58
C SER A 369 -75.91 -13.11 19.24
N SER A 370 -75.64 -14.42 19.25
CA SER A 370 -75.27 -15.25 18.07
C SER A 370 -74.00 -14.78 17.35
N GLN A 371 -73.10 -14.12 18.06
CA GLN A 371 -71.77 -13.69 17.55
C GLN A 371 -70.65 -14.44 18.26
N LYS A 372 -69.52 -14.53 17.56
CA LYS A 372 -68.24 -15.03 18.10
C LYS A 372 -67.27 -13.89 18.28
N TYR A 373 -66.70 -13.81 19.47
CA TYR A 373 -65.71 -12.80 19.83
C TYR A 373 -64.38 -13.48 20.19
N GLU A 374 -63.31 -12.86 19.74
CA GLU A 374 -61.96 -13.22 20.15
C GLU A 374 -61.29 -12.01 20.79
N TYR A 375 -60.64 -12.25 21.92
CA TYR A 375 -59.94 -11.22 22.66
C TYR A 375 -58.48 -11.61 22.84
N GLU A 376 -57.58 -10.68 22.55
CA GLU A 376 -56.17 -10.77 22.88
C GLU A 376 -55.80 -9.53 23.71
N VAL A 377 -54.79 -9.62 24.55
CA VAL A 377 -54.33 -8.52 25.40
C VAL A 377 -52.83 -8.36 25.24
N SER A 378 -52.35 -7.12 25.06
CA SER A 378 -50.94 -6.76 25.18
C SER A 378 -50.72 -5.82 26.37
N ALA A 379 -49.51 -5.77 26.90
CA ALA A 379 -49.05 -4.89 27.96
C ALA A 379 -48.16 -3.79 27.38
N ILE A 380 -48.30 -2.53 27.83
CA ILE A 380 -47.47 -1.40 27.43
C ILE A 380 -46.81 -0.82 28.68
N ASP A 381 -45.48 -0.60 28.62
CA ASP A 381 -44.70 0.00 29.70
C ASP A 381 -44.67 1.54 29.62
N GLU A 382 -43.96 2.16 30.56
CA GLU A 382 -43.76 3.64 30.62
C GLU A 382 -43.05 4.24 29.42
N TYR A 383 -42.29 3.42 28.66
CA TYR A 383 -41.57 3.81 27.44
C TYR A 383 -42.38 3.59 26.17
N GLY A 384 -43.62 3.09 26.30
CA GLY A 384 -44.47 2.74 25.15
C GLY A 384 -44.06 1.46 24.45
N LEU A 385 -43.26 0.59 25.08
CA LEU A 385 -42.94 -0.70 24.55
C LEU A 385 -44.11 -1.65 24.77
N GLU A 386 -44.58 -2.24 23.68
CA GLU A 386 -45.70 -3.17 23.68
C GLU A 386 -45.23 -4.62 23.68
N SER A 387 -45.80 -5.45 24.52
CA SER A 387 -45.57 -6.88 24.57
C SER A 387 -46.15 -7.61 23.34
N ASP A 388 -45.80 -8.87 23.17
CA ASP A 388 -46.59 -9.79 22.33
C ASP A 388 -48.01 -9.88 22.90
N LYS A 389 -49.00 -10.11 22.02
CA LYS A 389 -50.37 -10.35 22.38
C LYS A 389 -50.53 -11.69 23.06
N SER A 390 -51.43 -11.77 24.06
CA SER A 390 -51.85 -13.03 24.70
C SER A 390 -52.35 -14.03 23.66
N LYS A 391 -52.46 -15.29 24.05
CA LYS A 391 -53.31 -16.21 23.32
C LYS A 391 -54.75 -15.72 23.30
N ALA A 392 -55.41 -15.89 22.15
CA ALA A 392 -56.80 -15.44 21.98
C ALA A 392 -57.75 -16.23 22.88
N ALA A 393 -58.56 -15.52 23.62
CA ALA A 393 -59.71 -16.09 24.32
C ALA A 393 -60.96 -15.98 23.45
N LYS A 394 -61.65 -17.11 23.23
CA LYS A 394 -62.83 -17.18 22.36
C LYS A 394 -64.08 -17.35 23.18
N VAL A 395 -65.10 -16.48 22.92
CA VAL A 395 -66.40 -16.50 23.55
C VAL A 395 -67.46 -16.50 22.46
N GLU A 396 -68.33 -17.51 22.47
CA GLU A 396 -69.43 -17.66 21.53
C GLU A 396 -70.76 -17.39 22.31
N LEU A 397 -71.52 -16.43 21.85
CA LEU A 397 -72.80 -16.08 22.42
C LEU A 397 -73.90 -16.86 21.67
N GLN A 398 -74.72 -17.60 22.43
CA GLN A 398 -75.86 -18.32 21.91
C GLN A 398 -77.05 -17.42 21.63
#